data_249511ee24f17e2288614c4042a250a0
#
_entry.id   249511ee24f17e2288614c4042a250a0
#
_cell.length_a   1.000
_cell.length_b   1.000
_cell.length_c   1.000
_cell.angle_alpha   90.00
_cell.angle_beta   90.00
_cell.angle_gamma   90.00
#
_symmetry.space_group_name_H-M   'P 1'
#
loop_
_entity.id
_entity.type
_entity.pdbx_description
1 polymer ?
#
loop_
_entity_poly.entity_id
_entity_poly.type
_entity_poly.pdbx_seq_one_letter_code
_entity_poly.pdbx_strand_id
1 'polypeptide(L)'
;MQVVSITGASSFIGTHLLERLSLCNDLHLRLLVNRNPNLFLQESEKVSIIRGNLLDTKTLNSLVETGCIVINLAYLSSKSKQENLEVIHNLALACREVGVARLVHCSTAVVVGNSRDNVITEDTICQPLTEYEKTKLEIENVLINSLKGKTEVIIIRPTAVFGRQGRNLIKVADDLISLTPFITSLKTALFYKRRLNLVCVENVVSAILFLMQINDRMDGERFIISDDDERENNYYDTINLLASHFGHKPVKAFYMPYRYHILRMMLTASKRSNVNAHRNYSSKKLFDLGFKKSIQFNEGVRRFGSWYNKSLLHN
;
A
#
# COMPACT_ATOMS: atom_id res chain seq x y z
N MET A 1 -4.80 11.70 25.86
CA MET A 1 -4.70 11.60 24.38
C MET A 1 -3.70 10.52 24.04
N GLN A 2 -4.06 9.61 23.11
CA GLN A 2 -3.13 8.61 22.60
C GLN A 2 -2.15 9.27 21.63
N VAL A 3 -0.84 9.05 21.83
CA VAL A 3 0.19 9.57 20.91
C VAL A 3 0.40 8.61 19.76
N VAL A 4 0.40 9.15 18.53
CA VAL A 4 0.65 8.40 17.28
C VAL A 4 1.79 9.07 16.53
N SER A 5 2.92 8.37 16.44
CA SER A 5 4.13 8.80 15.73
C SER A 5 4.13 8.23 14.32
N ILE A 6 4.34 9.06 13.29
CA ILE A 6 4.20 8.65 11.90
C ILE A 6 5.47 8.96 11.11
N THR A 7 6.06 7.94 10.49
CA THR A 7 7.08 8.13 9.44
C THR A 7 6.45 8.00 8.05
N GLY A 8 6.96 8.75 7.09
CA GLY A 8 6.38 8.76 5.74
C GLY A 8 5.03 9.47 5.65
N ALA A 9 4.76 10.43 6.53
CA ALA A 9 3.53 11.23 6.60
C ALA A 9 3.19 11.94 5.27
N SER A 10 4.19 12.34 4.49
CA SER A 10 4.03 12.97 3.16
C SER A 10 3.94 11.98 2.00
N SER A 11 3.98 10.67 2.26
CA SER A 11 3.81 9.64 1.22
C SER A 11 2.37 9.56 0.74
N PHE A 12 2.14 8.86 -0.38
CA PHE A 12 0.80 8.64 -0.93
C PHE A 12 -0.19 8.07 0.12
N ILE A 13 0.17 7.00 0.84
CA ILE A 13 -0.68 6.45 1.90
C ILE A 13 -0.72 7.40 3.10
N GLY A 14 0.41 8.05 3.42
CA GLY A 14 0.53 8.98 4.54
C GLY A 14 -0.42 10.17 4.44
N THR A 15 -0.56 10.79 3.27
CA THR A 15 -1.48 11.92 3.06
C THR A 15 -2.94 11.52 3.31
N HIS A 16 -3.36 10.37 2.81
CA HIS A 16 -4.71 9.83 3.05
C HIS A 16 -4.94 9.42 4.51
N LEU A 17 -3.88 8.88 5.17
CA LEU A 17 -3.94 8.55 6.59
C LEU A 17 -4.11 9.82 7.43
N LEU A 18 -3.36 10.88 7.15
CA LEU A 18 -3.47 12.16 7.86
C LEU A 18 -4.85 12.79 7.70
N GLU A 19 -5.46 12.71 6.51
CA GLU A 19 -6.84 13.18 6.29
C GLU A 19 -7.84 12.46 7.22
N ARG A 20 -7.64 11.18 7.49
CA ARG A 20 -8.51 10.42 8.39
C ARG A 20 -8.20 10.70 9.86
N LEU A 21 -6.92 10.77 10.23
CA LEU A 21 -6.50 11.03 11.60
C LEU A 21 -6.86 12.45 12.07
N SER A 22 -6.91 13.44 11.15
CA SER A 22 -7.30 14.81 11.48
C SER A 22 -8.74 14.93 12.00
N LEU A 23 -9.57 13.93 11.76
CA LEU A 23 -10.95 13.85 12.25
C LEU A 23 -11.05 13.25 13.66
N CYS A 24 -9.96 12.70 14.20
CA CYS A 24 -9.90 12.10 15.53
C CYS A 24 -9.51 13.17 16.57
N ASN A 25 -10.34 13.34 17.60
CA ASN A 25 -10.12 14.39 18.61
C ASN A 25 -9.27 13.94 19.80
N ASP A 26 -9.07 12.65 19.97
CA ASP A 26 -8.43 12.00 21.10
C ASP A 26 -6.96 11.60 20.84
N LEU A 27 -6.42 11.99 19.69
CA LEU A 27 -5.06 11.68 19.26
C LEU A 27 -4.14 12.92 19.30
N HIS A 28 -2.86 12.69 19.65
CA HIS A 28 -1.77 13.61 19.41
C HIS A 28 -0.85 13.02 18.35
N LEU A 29 -0.70 13.69 17.22
CA LEU A 29 0.09 13.22 16.07
C LEU A 29 1.51 13.78 16.10
N ARG A 30 2.51 12.92 16.00
CA ARG A 30 3.91 13.30 15.86
C ARG A 30 4.39 12.88 14.48
N LEU A 31 4.63 13.85 13.60
CA LEU A 31 4.88 13.62 12.17
C LEU A 31 6.35 13.83 11.85
N LEU A 32 7.05 12.76 11.44
CA LEU A 32 8.41 12.91 10.95
C LEU A 32 8.38 13.37 9.48
N VAL A 33 9.01 14.50 9.25
CA VAL A 33 9.15 15.09 7.92
C VAL A 33 10.63 15.40 7.61
N ASN A 34 11.04 15.11 6.40
CA ASN A 34 12.37 15.47 5.94
C ASN A 34 12.33 16.89 5.34
N ARG A 35 12.54 17.34 4.34
CA ARG A 35 12.59 18.71 3.79
C ARG A 35 11.18 19.19 3.42
N ASN A 36 10.79 20.40 3.81
CA ASN A 36 9.58 21.14 3.43
C ASN A 36 8.50 20.31 2.67
N PRO A 37 7.77 19.42 3.32
CA PRO A 37 6.70 18.71 2.67
C PRO A 37 5.49 19.63 2.61
N ASN A 38 4.73 19.57 1.52
CA ASN A 38 3.35 20.03 1.50
C ASN A 38 2.52 19.10 2.37
N LEU A 39 2.59 19.25 3.69
CA LEU A 39 1.75 18.55 4.61
C LEU A 39 0.37 19.21 4.64
N PHE A 40 -0.65 18.37 4.65
CA PHE A 40 -2.02 18.81 4.86
C PHE A 40 -2.21 19.41 6.27
N LEU A 41 -1.52 18.86 7.28
CA LEU A 41 -1.60 19.29 8.68
C LEU A 41 -0.45 20.25 9.02
N GLN A 42 -0.79 21.30 9.78
CA GLN A 42 0.16 22.25 10.38
C GLN A 42 0.34 21.93 11.88
N GLU A 43 1.41 22.48 12.47
CA GLU A 43 1.63 22.39 13.91
C GLU A 43 0.45 22.97 14.69
N SER A 44 0.05 22.28 15.76
CA SER A 44 -1.05 22.65 16.65
C SER A 44 -0.91 21.89 17.97
N GLU A 45 -1.81 22.15 18.91
CA GLU A 45 -1.86 21.36 20.18
C GLU A 45 -2.00 19.86 19.96
N LYS A 46 -2.55 19.42 18.81
CA LYS A 46 -2.74 18.02 18.46
C LYS A 46 -1.72 17.48 17.45
N VAL A 47 -0.86 18.33 16.90
CA VAL A 47 0.09 17.96 15.85
C VAL A 47 1.46 18.55 16.10
N SER A 48 2.44 17.71 16.35
CA SER A 48 3.86 18.07 16.43
C SER A 48 4.59 17.65 15.15
N ILE A 49 5.32 18.56 14.52
CA ILE A 49 6.13 18.30 13.34
C ILE A 49 7.60 18.15 13.74
N ILE A 50 8.12 16.94 13.64
CA ILE A 50 9.52 16.61 13.86
C ILE A 50 10.26 16.70 12.53
N ARG A 51 11.16 17.70 12.40
CA ARG A 51 11.96 17.89 11.20
C ARG A 51 13.27 17.14 11.33
N GLY A 52 13.56 16.25 10.37
CA GLY A 52 14.79 15.47 10.43
C GLY A 52 14.89 14.36 9.40
N ASN A 53 15.92 13.54 9.54
CA ASN A 53 16.24 12.43 8.66
C ASN A 53 16.02 11.09 9.36
N LEU A 54 15.43 10.12 8.67
CA LEU A 54 15.25 8.75 9.16
C LEU A 54 16.57 8.03 9.47
N LEU A 55 17.69 8.44 8.90
CA LEU A 55 19.02 7.90 9.21
C LEU A 55 19.61 8.51 10.49
N ASP A 56 19.07 9.61 11.01
CA ASP A 56 19.53 10.23 12.24
C ASP A 56 18.77 9.67 13.46
N THR A 57 19.50 9.00 14.33
CA THR A 57 18.95 8.40 15.56
C THR A 57 18.36 9.45 16.52
N LYS A 58 18.93 10.68 16.58
CA LYS A 58 18.37 11.76 17.40
C LYS A 58 16.99 12.17 16.93
N THR A 59 16.79 12.21 15.61
CA THR A 59 15.49 12.49 15.00
C THR A 59 14.46 11.41 15.38
N LEU A 60 14.84 10.14 15.32
CA LEU A 60 13.96 9.02 15.68
C LEU A 60 13.62 9.01 17.17
N ASN A 61 14.60 9.27 18.05
CA ASN A 61 14.37 9.40 19.48
C ASN A 61 13.45 10.58 19.82
N SER A 62 13.52 11.68 19.04
CA SER A 62 12.59 12.80 19.20
C SER A 62 11.19 12.51 18.66
N LEU A 63 11.03 11.49 17.79
CA LEU A 63 9.74 11.13 17.20
C LEU A 63 8.90 10.28 18.15
N VAL A 64 9.52 9.33 18.86
CA VAL A 64 8.83 8.35 19.69
C VAL A 64 8.78 8.75 21.15
N GLU A 65 7.76 8.28 21.87
CA GLU A 65 7.66 8.42 23.33
C GLU A 65 7.04 7.18 23.96
N THR A 66 7.18 7.04 25.27
CA THR A 66 6.72 5.87 26.03
C THR A 66 5.23 5.63 25.83
N GLY A 67 4.86 4.39 25.48
CA GLY A 67 3.46 4.00 25.29
C GLY A 67 2.83 4.50 24.00
N CYS A 68 3.54 5.23 23.12
CA CYS A 68 2.99 5.68 21.85
C CYS A 68 2.76 4.52 20.87
N ILE A 69 1.99 4.80 19.83
CA ILE A 69 1.84 3.93 18.66
C ILE A 69 2.67 4.52 17.51
N VAL A 70 3.47 3.69 16.85
CA VAL A 70 4.23 4.09 15.66
C VAL A 70 3.58 3.53 14.40
N ILE A 71 3.31 4.39 13.42
CA ILE A 71 2.90 3.98 12.06
C ILE A 71 4.06 4.24 11.11
N ASN A 72 4.70 3.17 10.64
CA ASN A 72 5.84 3.27 9.74
C ASN A 72 5.42 3.04 8.29
N LEU A 73 5.29 4.13 7.52
CA LEU A 73 5.01 4.14 6.08
C LEU A 73 6.24 4.45 5.24
N ALA A 74 7.37 4.78 5.87
CA ALA A 74 8.55 5.22 5.17
C ALA A 74 9.27 4.06 4.47
N TYR A 75 9.68 4.31 3.23
CA TYR A 75 10.61 3.51 2.44
C TYR A 75 11.39 4.45 1.51
N LEU A 76 12.70 4.38 1.56
CA LEU A 76 13.58 5.27 0.81
C LEU A 76 13.89 4.65 -0.57
N SER A 77 13.01 4.85 -1.56
CA SER A 77 13.11 4.21 -2.88
C SER A 77 14.35 4.59 -3.69
N SER A 78 14.95 5.75 -3.39
CA SER A 78 16.19 6.23 -4.02
C SER A 78 17.46 5.75 -3.30
N LYS A 79 17.32 5.00 -2.21
CA LYS A 79 18.41 4.54 -1.36
C LYS A 79 18.65 3.04 -1.53
N SER A 80 19.85 2.60 -1.17
CA SER A 80 20.25 1.20 -1.19
C SER A 80 19.44 0.36 -0.20
N LYS A 81 19.50 -0.97 -0.36
CA LYS A 81 18.99 -1.92 0.63
C LYS A 81 19.59 -1.66 2.01
N GLN A 82 20.91 -1.47 2.08
CA GLN A 82 21.64 -1.26 3.32
C GLN A 82 21.14 -0.03 4.10
N GLU A 83 20.97 1.11 3.40
CA GLU A 83 20.44 2.32 4.01
C GLU A 83 18.99 2.15 4.51
N ASN A 84 18.15 1.42 3.77
CA ASN A 84 16.80 1.11 4.23
C ASN A 84 16.80 0.22 5.48
N LEU A 85 17.69 -0.75 5.56
CA LEU A 85 17.84 -1.61 6.74
C LEU A 85 18.38 -0.83 7.93
N GLU A 86 19.34 0.09 7.72
CA GLU A 86 19.87 0.98 8.76
C GLU A 86 18.75 1.85 9.37
N VAL A 87 17.92 2.47 8.55
CA VAL A 87 16.72 3.21 9.01
C VAL A 87 15.85 2.34 9.91
N ILE A 88 15.62 1.09 9.54
CA ILE A 88 14.74 0.18 10.29
C ILE A 88 15.39 -0.27 11.59
N HIS A 89 16.69 -0.54 11.60
CA HIS A 89 17.43 -0.85 12.83
C HIS A 89 17.40 0.32 13.82
N ASN A 90 17.61 1.55 13.32
CA ASN A 90 17.55 2.76 14.14
C ASN A 90 16.16 3.00 14.71
N LEU A 91 15.10 2.81 13.88
CA LEU A 91 13.71 2.92 14.34
C LEU A 91 13.37 1.85 15.39
N ALA A 92 13.77 0.61 15.17
CA ALA A 92 13.56 -0.47 16.14
C ALA A 92 14.28 -0.21 17.47
N LEU A 93 15.51 0.31 17.41
CA LEU A 93 16.26 0.70 18.60
C LEU A 93 15.53 1.78 19.39
N ALA A 94 15.12 2.87 18.73
CA ALA A 94 14.38 3.96 19.35
C ALA A 94 13.06 3.46 20.00
N CYS A 95 12.29 2.64 19.28
CA CYS A 95 11.04 2.06 19.79
C CYS A 95 11.27 1.21 21.04
N ARG A 96 12.33 0.37 21.04
CA ARG A 96 12.66 -0.52 22.16
C ARG A 96 13.13 0.24 23.38
N GLU A 97 14.01 1.24 23.20
CA GLU A 97 14.60 2.02 24.31
C GLU A 97 13.57 2.89 25.02
N VAL A 98 12.66 3.49 24.26
CA VAL A 98 11.64 4.40 24.80
C VAL A 98 10.42 3.63 25.32
N GLY A 99 10.20 2.39 24.90
CA GLY A 99 9.03 1.59 25.30
C GLY A 99 7.78 1.94 24.51
N VAL A 100 7.89 1.93 23.16
CA VAL A 100 6.73 2.06 22.25
C VAL A 100 5.78 0.88 22.44
N ALA A 101 4.49 1.14 22.57
CA ALA A 101 3.49 0.10 22.81
C ALA A 101 3.26 -0.78 21.57
N ARG A 102 3.06 -0.13 20.41
CA ARG A 102 2.74 -0.83 19.15
C ARG A 102 3.39 -0.15 17.96
N LEU A 103 3.88 -0.96 17.01
CA LEU A 103 4.39 -0.51 15.73
C LEU A 103 3.60 -1.19 14.59
N VAL A 104 2.88 -0.40 13.79
CA VAL A 104 2.21 -0.84 12.55
C VAL A 104 3.10 -0.49 11.36
N HIS A 105 3.66 -1.50 10.68
CA HIS A 105 4.53 -1.30 9.53
C HIS A 105 3.82 -1.60 8.21
N CYS A 106 3.84 -0.65 7.28
CA CYS A 106 3.34 -0.85 5.92
C CYS A 106 4.43 -1.49 5.04
N SER A 107 4.31 -2.79 4.85
CA SER A 107 5.10 -3.59 3.92
C SER A 107 4.44 -3.63 2.53
N THR A 108 4.40 -4.79 1.89
CA THR A 108 3.76 -5.00 0.59
C THR A 108 3.47 -6.48 0.37
N ALA A 109 2.37 -6.81 -0.31
CA ALA A 109 2.04 -8.19 -0.66
C ALA A 109 3.01 -8.81 -1.70
N VAL A 110 3.76 -8.00 -2.45
CA VAL A 110 4.73 -8.51 -3.44
C VAL A 110 5.93 -9.21 -2.82
N VAL A 111 6.15 -9.17 -1.50
CA VAL A 111 7.18 -9.97 -0.81
C VAL A 111 7.01 -11.47 -1.03
N VAL A 112 5.80 -11.93 -1.36
CA VAL A 112 5.53 -13.33 -1.75
C VAL A 112 6.31 -13.73 -3.01
N GLY A 113 6.58 -12.77 -3.91
CA GLY A 113 7.43 -12.99 -5.07
C GLY A 113 6.84 -14.01 -6.07
N ASN A 114 7.66 -15.00 -6.44
CA ASN A 114 7.34 -16.00 -7.46
C ASN A 114 6.66 -17.26 -6.91
N SER A 115 5.77 -17.14 -5.93
CA SER A 115 4.97 -18.30 -5.49
C SER A 115 4.16 -18.87 -6.66
N ARG A 116 3.93 -20.18 -6.65
CA ARG A 116 3.09 -20.89 -7.63
C ARG A 116 1.62 -20.89 -7.22
N ASP A 117 1.30 -20.45 -6.02
CA ASP A 117 -0.06 -20.47 -5.49
C ASP A 117 -0.98 -19.51 -6.27
N ASN A 118 -2.20 -19.96 -6.51
CA ASN A 118 -3.25 -19.13 -7.10
C ASN A 118 -3.88 -18.21 -6.06
N VAL A 119 -3.98 -18.65 -4.83
CA VAL A 119 -4.47 -17.86 -3.69
C VAL A 119 -3.30 -17.65 -2.74
N ILE A 120 -2.97 -16.39 -2.52
CA ILE A 120 -1.92 -15.95 -1.62
C ILE A 120 -2.55 -15.58 -0.28
N THR A 121 -2.03 -16.17 0.79
CA THR A 121 -2.35 -15.86 2.17
C THR A 121 -1.08 -15.44 2.91
N GLU A 122 -1.21 -15.06 4.17
CA GLU A 122 -0.08 -14.71 5.04
C GLU A 122 0.86 -15.89 5.29
N ASP A 123 0.36 -17.13 5.18
CA ASP A 123 1.12 -18.37 5.35
C ASP A 123 1.86 -18.80 4.07
N THR A 124 1.59 -18.16 2.95
CA THR A 124 2.29 -18.45 1.70
C THR A 124 3.78 -18.17 1.84
N ILE A 125 4.62 -19.17 1.51
CA ILE A 125 6.07 -19.06 1.57
C ILE A 125 6.55 -17.95 0.61
N CYS A 126 7.21 -16.94 1.17
CA CYS A 126 7.75 -15.84 0.39
C CYS A 126 8.97 -16.27 -0.44
N GLN A 127 8.94 -15.97 -1.73
CA GLN A 127 10.03 -16.25 -2.70
C GLN A 127 10.38 -14.98 -3.48
N PRO A 128 10.89 -13.94 -2.80
CA PRO A 128 11.17 -12.64 -3.41
C PRO A 128 12.23 -12.75 -4.50
N LEU A 129 12.00 -12.11 -5.66
CA LEU A 129 12.94 -12.09 -6.80
C LEU A 129 13.70 -10.76 -6.88
N THR A 130 12.97 -9.65 -6.80
CA THR A 130 13.57 -8.31 -6.96
C THR A 130 14.22 -7.85 -5.66
N GLU A 131 15.19 -6.93 -5.77
CA GLU A 131 15.84 -6.34 -4.59
C GLU A 131 14.83 -5.59 -3.69
N TYR A 132 13.83 -4.98 -4.28
CA TYR A 132 12.74 -4.35 -3.52
C TYR A 132 11.96 -5.37 -2.66
N GLU A 133 11.56 -6.49 -3.25
CA GLU A 133 10.84 -7.57 -2.56
C GLU A 133 11.67 -8.16 -1.42
N LYS A 134 12.97 -8.44 -1.69
CA LYS A 134 13.91 -8.96 -0.70
C LYS A 134 14.10 -7.97 0.45
N THR A 135 14.31 -6.68 0.13
CA THR A 135 14.49 -5.64 1.13
C THR A 135 13.26 -5.49 2.01
N LYS A 136 12.06 -5.46 1.42
CA LYS A 136 10.81 -5.33 2.19
C LYS A 136 10.59 -6.54 3.11
N LEU A 137 10.84 -7.76 2.65
CA LEU A 137 10.74 -8.96 3.48
C LEU A 137 11.76 -8.95 4.63
N GLU A 138 12.98 -8.52 4.37
CA GLU A 138 14.02 -8.42 5.39
C GLU A 138 13.67 -7.35 6.45
N ILE A 139 13.11 -6.21 6.05
CA ILE A 139 12.58 -5.19 6.95
C ILE A 139 11.54 -5.78 7.91
N GLU A 140 10.58 -6.57 7.41
CA GLU A 140 9.59 -7.23 8.27
C GLU A 140 10.26 -8.10 9.33
N ASN A 141 11.23 -8.92 8.91
CA ASN A 141 11.94 -9.83 9.81
C ASN A 141 12.79 -9.07 10.84
N VAL A 142 13.46 -8.00 10.43
CA VAL A 142 14.24 -7.14 11.36
C VAL A 142 13.34 -6.54 12.43
N LEU A 143 12.18 -5.95 12.04
CA LEU A 143 11.25 -5.35 12.99
C LEU A 143 10.72 -6.38 14.00
N ILE A 144 10.24 -7.53 13.51
CA ILE A 144 9.68 -8.57 14.37
C ILE A 144 10.74 -9.11 15.34
N ASN A 145 11.95 -9.40 14.85
CA ASN A 145 13.00 -9.98 15.69
C ASN A 145 13.56 -8.98 16.69
N SER A 146 13.79 -7.72 16.27
CA SER A 146 14.41 -6.69 17.13
C SER A 146 13.47 -6.19 18.23
N LEU A 147 12.16 -6.25 18.03
CA LEU A 147 11.15 -5.72 18.94
C LEU A 147 10.41 -6.81 19.73
N LYS A 148 10.69 -8.08 19.47
CA LYS A 148 10.03 -9.22 20.11
C LYS A 148 9.98 -9.09 21.64
N GLY A 149 8.76 -9.16 22.20
CA GLY A 149 8.53 -9.09 23.65
C GLY A 149 8.72 -7.69 24.27
N LYS A 150 8.98 -6.65 23.47
CA LYS A 150 9.17 -5.26 23.92
C LYS A 150 8.10 -4.33 23.33
N THR A 151 7.98 -4.31 22.02
CA THR A 151 6.99 -3.52 21.29
C THR A 151 6.17 -4.48 20.43
N GLU A 152 4.86 -4.36 20.44
CA GLU A 152 3.99 -5.16 19.58
C GLU A 152 4.18 -4.73 18.12
N VAL A 153 4.54 -5.66 17.25
CA VAL A 153 4.78 -5.41 15.83
C VAL A 153 3.67 -6.00 14.98
N ILE A 154 3.01 -5.18 14.19
CA ILE A 154 1.98 -5.58 13.22
C ILE A 154 2.44 -5.18 11.83
N ILE A 155 2.44 -6.14 10.90
CA ILE A 155 2.82 -5.91 9.50
C ILE A 155 1.58 -5.91 8.63
N ILE A 156 1.35 -4.85 7.87
CA ILE A 156 0.32 -4.82 6.83
C ILE A 156 0.97 -4.96 5.45
N ARG A 157 0.46 -5.86 4.64
CA ARG A 157 0.93 -6.17 3.27
C ARG A 157 -0.13 -5.76 2.24
N PRO A 158 -0.22 -4.51 1.85
CA PRO A 158 -1.15 -4.09 0.79
C PRO A 158 -0.69 -4.65 -0.56
N THR A 159 -1.67 -4.96 -1.41
CA THR A 159 -1.46 -5.19 -2.84
C THR A 159 -1.19 -3.86 -3.55
N ALA A 160 -1.36 -3.76 -4.87
CA ALA A 160 -1.10 -2.54 -5.60
C ALA A 160 -2.09 -1.43 -5.21
N VAL A 161 -1.66 -0.50 -4.37
CA VAL A 161 -2.53 0.56 -3.81
C VAL A 161 -2.85 1.59 -4.88
N PHE A 162 -4.14 1.88 -5.09
CA PHE A 162 -4.62 2.91 -5.99
C PHE A 162 -5.54 3.91 -5.27
N GLY A 163 -5.74 5.07 -5.87
CA GLY A 163 -6.59 6.14 -5.35
C GLY A 163 -6.14 7.50 -5.84
N ARG A 164 -6.70 8.57 -5.31
CA ARG A 164 -6.30 9.94 -5.63
C ARG A 164 -4.81 10.14 -5.36
N GLN A 165 -4.06 10.65 -6.35
CA GLN A 165 -2.59 10.79 -6.36
C GLN A 165 -1.81 9.46 -6.44
N GLY A 166 -2.48 8.31 -6.53
CA GLY A 166 -1.86 7.00 -6.71
C GLY A 166 -1.46 6.74 -8.16
N ARG A 167 -0.35 6.02 -8.36
CA ARG A 167 0.22 5.77 -9.70
C ARG A 167 -0.31 4.53 -10.39
N ASN A 168 -0.90 3.58 -9.67
CA ASN A 168 -1.17 2.24 -10.19
C ASN A 168 -2.27 2.17 -11.28
N LEU A 169 -3.23 3.09 -11.31
CA LEU A 169 -4.25 3.15 -12.36
C LEU A 169 -3.98 4.21 -13.43
N ILE A 170 -3.01 5.10 -13.24
CA ILE A 170 -2.70 6.19 -14.20
C ILE A 170 -2.49 5.60 -15.60
N LYS A 171 -1.66 4.57 -15.74
CA LYS A 171 -1.37 3.96 -17.05
C LYS A 171 -2.62 3.38 -17.73
N VAL A 172 -3.57 2.84 -16.99
CA VAL A 172 -4.83 2.31 -17.55
C VAL A 172 -5.72 3.47 -18.03
N ALA A 173 -5.75 4.57 -17.29
CA ALA A 173 -6.47 5.77 -17.66
C ALA A 173 -5.84 6.48 -18.88
N ASP A 174 -4.50 6.63 -18.88
CA ASP A 174 -3.75 7.19 -20.02
C ASP A 174 -3.99 6.37 -21.29
N ASP A 175 -3.89 5.04 -21.22
CA ASP A 175 -4.13 4.14 -22.34
C ASP A 175 -5.56 4.32 -22.91
N LEU A 176 -6.54 4.52 -22.05
CA LEU A 176 -7.94 4.70 -22.45
C LEU A 176 -8.17 6.03 -23.22
N ILE A 177 -7.45 7.08 -22.83
CA ILE A 177 -7.61 8.42 -23.40
C ILE A 177 -6.72 8.61 -24.65
N SER A 178 -5.47 8.09 -24.59
CA SER A 178 -4.43 8.42 -25.58
C SER A 178 -4.34 7.41 -26.73
N LEU A 179 -4.77 6.16 -26.52
CA LEU A 179 -4.67 5.13 -27.56
C LEU A 179 -5.91 5.13 -28.48
N THR A 180 -5.70 4.70 -29.72
CA THR A 180 -6.83 4.46 -30.63
C THR A 180 -7.73 3.35 -30.09
N PRO A 181 -9.05 3.37 -30.41
CA PRO A 181 -9.99 2.33 -29.96
C PRO A 181 -9.55 0.91 -30.32
N PHE A 182 -8.88 0.74 -31.46
CA PHE A 182 -8.36 -0.56 -31.91
C PHE A 182 -7.24 -1.05 -31.00
N ILE A 183 -6.25 -0.21 -30.69
CA ILE A 183 -5.13 -0.58 -29.81
C ILE A 183 -5.62 -0.87 -28.39
N THR A 184 -6.56 -0.05 -27.88
CA THR A 184 -7.18 -0.26 -26.58
C THR A 184 -7.94 -1.60 -26.54
N SER A 185 -8.69 -1.96 -27.60
CA SER A 185 -9.37 -3.24 -27.71
C SER A 185 -8.40 -4.42 -27.79
N LEU A 186 -7.30 -4.29 -28.55
CA LEU A 186 -6.25 -5.32 -28.65
C LEU A 186 -5.59 -5.57 -27.28
N LYS A 187 -5.23 -4.51 -26.57
CA LYS A 187 -4.66 -4.58 -25.23
C LYS A 187 -5.65 -5.21 -24.26
N THR A 188 -6.92 -4.81 -24.32
CA THR A 188 -7.98 -5.36 -23.49
C THR A 188 -8.24 -6.83 -23.79
N ALA A 189 -8.15 -7.27 -25.05
CA ALA A 189 -8.23 -8.68 -25.42
C ALA A 189 -7.08 -9.51 -24.86
N LEU A 190 -5.85 -8.97 -24.84
CA LEU A 190 -4.66 -9.64 -24.28
C LEU A 190 -4.75 -9.78 -22.77
N PHE A 191 -5.03 -8.68 -22.04
CA PHE A 191 -5.06 -8.67 -20.58
C PHE A 191 -6.37 -9.27 -20.03
N TYR A 192 -7.48 -8.99 -20.65
CA TYR A 192 -8.84 -9.47 -20.35
C TYR A 192 -9.15 -9.57 -18.85
N LYS A 193 -9.44 -10.77 -18.34
CA LYS A 193 -9.73 -11.04 -16.91
C LYS A 193 -8.49 -11.27 -16.06
N ARG A 194 -7.32 -10.82 -16.52
CA ARG A 194 -6.13 -10.81 -15.67
C ARG A 194 -6.40 -9.98 -14.42
N ARG A 195 -6.16 -10.56 -13.25
CA ARG A 195 -6.24 -9.86 -11.96
C ARG A 195 -5.24 -8.71 -11.93
N LEU A 196 -5.70 -7.54 -11.49
CA LEU A 196 -4.84 -6.37 -11.29
C LEU A 196 -4.22 -6.35 -9.89
N ASN A 197 -4.81 -7.09 -8.96
CA ASN A 197 -4.42 -7.16 -7.56
C ASN A 197 -4.31 -5.75 -6.96
N LEU A 198 -5.35 -4.97 -7.15
CA LEU A 198 -5.44 -3.61 -6.65
C LEU A 198 -6.07 -3.59 -5.25
N VAL A 199 -5.77 -2.54 -4.51
CA VAL A 199 -6.49 -2.19 -3.27
C VAL A 199 -6.68 -0.69 -3.19
N CYS A 200 -7.87 -0.26 -2.82
CA CYS A 200 -8.17 1.16 -2.66
C CYS A 200 -7.40 1.74 -1.46
N VAL A 201 -6.82 2.93 -1.61
CA VAL A 201 -6.04 3.58 -0.55
C VAL A 201 -6.86 3.80 0.71
N GLU A 202 -8.17 4.11 0.56
CA GLU A 202 -9.08 4.27 1.70
C GLU A 202 -9.23 2.98 2.51
N ASN A 203 -9.23 1.81 1.85
CA ASN A 203 -9.27 0.51 2.51
C ASN A 203 -7.95 0.22 3.24
N VAL A 204 -6.81 0.58 2.65
CA VAL A 204 -5.49 0.46 3.30
C VAL A 204 -5.41 1.32 4.55
N VAL A 205 -5.83 2.58 4.46
CA VAL A 205 -5.88 3.51 5.59
C VAL A 205 -6.81 2.99 6.69
N SER A 206 -8.00 2.51 6.33
CA SER A 206 -8.95 1.93 7.29
C SER A 206 -8.39 0.69 7.98
N ALA A 207 -7.63 -0.15 7.26
CA ALA A 207 -6.97 -1.32 7.85
C ALA A 207 -5.84 -0.91 8.82
N ILE A 208 -5.06 0.13 8.49
CA ILE A 208 -4.04 0.68 9.40
C ILE A 208 -4.70 1.19 10.68
N LEU A 209 -5.78 1.97 10.58
CA LEU A 209 -6.51 2.50 11.73
C LEU A 209 -7.15 1.39 12.58
N PHE A 210 -7.74 0.37 11.94
CA PHE A 210 -8.30 -0.78 12.62
C PHE A 210 -7.22 -1.54 13.43
N LEU A 211 -6.07 -1.86 12.80
CA LEU A 211 -4.98 -2.56 13.46
C LEU A 211 -4.25 -1.70 14.51
N MET A 212 -4.25 -0.38 14.34
CA MET A 212 -3.76 0.55 15.36
C MET A 212 -4.58 0.47 16.65
N GLN A 213 -5.89 0.29 16.54
CA GLN A 213 -6.86 0.35 17.65
C GLN A 213 -7.30 -1.02 18.18
N ILE A 214 -6.91 -2.13 17.53
CA ILE A 214 -7.32 -3.47 17.95
C ILE A 214 -6.84 -3.77 19.37
N ASN A 215 -7.73 -4.29 20.23
CA ASN A 215 -7.40 -4.59 21.62
C ASN A 215 -6.61 -5.88 21.77
N ASP A 216 -6.82 -6.84 20.87
CA ASP A 216 -6.11 -8.10 20.89
C ASP A 216 -4.64 -7.92 20.57
N ARG A 217 -3.78 -8.67 21.24
CA ARG A 217 -2.34 -8.63 20.98
C ARG A 217 -2.02 -9.38 19.69
N MET A 218 -1.41 -8.68 18.73
CA MET A 218 -1.09 -9.15 17.38
C MET A 218 0.43 -9.15 17.10
N ASP A 219 1.26 -9.44 18.13
CA ASP A 219 2.71 -9.34 18.03
C ASP A 219 3.32 -10.30 16.99
N GLY A 220 3.99 -9.74 15.98
CA GLY A 220 4.59 -10.47 14.88
C GLY A 220 3.63 -10.85 13.76
N GLU A 221 2.34 -10.50 13.87
CA GLU A 221 1.33 -10.86 12.90
C GLU A 221 1.44 -10.06 11.60
N ARG A 222 1.13 -10.72 10.51
CA ARG A 222 1.09 -10.17 9.16
C ARG A 222 -0.34 -10.19 8.65
N PHE A 223 -0.75 -9.14 7.92
CA PHE A 223 -2.09 -9.03 7.34
C PHE A 223 -2.01 -8.54 5.89
N ILE A 224 -2.58 -9.31 4.99
CA ILE A 224 -2.77 -8.88 3.59
C ILE A 224 -4.01 -8.01 3.51
N ILE A 225 -3.91 -6.87 2.83
CA ILE A 225 -5.06 -6.07 2.41
C ILE A 225 -5.11 -5.96 0.89
N SER A 226 -6.21 -6.43 0.33
CA SER A 226 -6.47 -6.50 -1.11
C SER A 226 -7.97 -6.31 -1.37
N ASP A 227 -8.31 -5.83 -2.56
CA ASP A 227 -9.68 -5.85 -3.06
C ASP A 227 -9.89 -6.99 -4.08
N ASP A 228 -9.10 -8.09 -3.98
CA ASP A 228 -9.20 -9.23 -4.90
C ASP A 228 -10.44 -10.12 -4.65
N ASP A 229 -11.15 -9.93 -3.56
CA ASP A 229 -12.50 -10.48 -3.33
C ASP A 229 -13.54 -9.83 -4.26
N GLU A 230 -13.25 -8.64 -4.80
CA GLU A 230 -14.12 -7.96 -5.76
C GLU A 230 -13.93 -8.54 -7.18
N ARG A 231 -15.06 -8.86 -7.83
CA ARG A 231 -15.05 -9.48 -9.15
C ARG A 231 -14.44 -8.57 -10.22
N GLU A 232 -14.66 -7.28 -10.10
CA GLU A 232 -14.26 -6.23 -11.03
C GLU A 232 -12.75 -5.90 -10.95
N ASN A 233 -12.02 -6.40 -9.95
CA ASN A 233 -10.58 -6.18 -9.81
C ASN A 233 -9.77 -6.99 -10.85
N ASN A 234 -10.03 -6.71 -12.12
CA ASN A 234 -9.35 -7.26 -13.29
C ASN A 234 -9.27 -6.19 -14.39
N TYR A 235 -8.41 -6.42 -15.39
CA TYR A 235 -8.15 -5.40 -16.41
C TYR A 235 -9.40 -5.01 -17.19
N TYR A 236 -10.21 -5.98 -17.67
CA TYR A 236 -11.39 -5.73 -18.50
C TYR A 236 -12.46 -4.93 -17.77
N ASP A 237 -12.82 -5.32 -16.55
CA ASP A 237 -13.86 -4.62 -15.81
C ASP A 237 -13.38 -3.25 -15.34
N THR A 238 -12.12 -3.14 -14.87
CA THR A 238 -11.53 -1.86 -14.43
C THR A 238 -11.47 -0.83 -15.57
N ILE A 239 -11.01 -1.23 -16.78
CA ILE A 239 -10.98 -0.29 -17.92
C ILE A 239 -12.38 0.16 -18.33
N ASN A 240 -13.39 -0.71 -18.24
CA ASN A 240 -14.77 -0.36 -18.57
C ASN A 240 -15.43 0.50 -17.48
N LEU A 241 -15.09 0.33 -16.21
CA LEU A 241 -15.49 1.27 -15.15
C LEU A 241 -14.94 2.67 -15.42
N LEU A 242 -13.66 2.78 -15.78
CA LEU A 242 -13.05 4.07 -16.15
C LEU A 242 -13.68 4.65 -17.44
N ALA A 243 -13.88 3.83 -18.48
CA ALA A 243 -14.52 4.25 -19.72
C ALA A 243 -15.91 4.85 -19.46
N SER A 244 -16.74 4.16 -18.69
CA SER A 244 -18.06 4.65 -18.27
C SER A 244 -17.97 5.98 -17.52
N HIS A 245 -17.01 6.10 -16.60
CA HIS A 245 -16.80 7.33 -15.81
C HIS A 245 -16.36 8.51 -16.70
N PHE A 246 -15.53 8.26 -17.71
CA PHE A 246 -15.06 9.29 -18.66
C PHE A 246 -16.05 9.59 -19.80
N GLY A 247 -17.24 8.94 -19.83
CA GLY A 247 -18.21 9.10 -20.90
C GLY A 247 -17.80 8.43 -22.22
N HIS A 248 -16.82 7.51 -22.17
CA HIS A 248 -16.40 6.74 -23.33
C HIS A 248 -17.30 5.52 -23.55
N LYS A 249 -17.38 5.07 -24.80
CA LYS A 249 -18.04 3.80 -25.11
C LYS A 249 -17.32 2.63 -24.46
N PRO A 250 -18.04 1.56 -24.06
CA PRO A 250 -17.41 0.37 -23.51
C PRO A 250 -16.34 -0.20 -24.44
N VAL A 251 -15.18 -0.53 -23.85
CA VAL A 251 -14.07 -1.15 -24.59
C VAL A 251 -14.43 -2.61 -24.85
N LYS A 252 -14.49 -2.99 -26.12
CA LYS A 252 -14.76 -4.38 -26.54
C LYS A 252 -13.46 -5.17 -26.55
N ALA A 253 -13.46 -6.34 -25.92
CA ALA A 253 -12.39 -7.32 -26.04
C ALA A 253 -12.83 -8.42 -27.02
N PHE A 254 -12.04 -8.66 -28.05
CA PHE A 254 -12.26 -9.79 -28.95
C PHE A 254 -11.61 -11.07 -28.40
N TYR A 255 -12.06 -12.22 -28.93
CA TYR A 255 -11.45 -13.49 -28.56
C TYR A 255 -9.99 -13.55 -29.04
N MET A 256 -9.08 -13.85 -28.13
CA MET A 256 -7.65 -14.06 -28.42
C MET A 256 -7.24 -15.44 -27.90
N PRO A 257 -7.00 -16.41 -28.77
CA PRO A 257 -6.51 -17.72 -28.34
C PRO A 257 -5.12 -17.58 -27.69
N TYR A 258 -4.83 -18.47 -26.74
CA TYR A 258 -3.54 -18.51 -26.04
C TYR A 258 -3.12 -17.22 -25.34
N ARG A 259 -4.03 -16.25 -25.10
CA ARG A 259 -3.75 -14.94 -24.49
C ARG A 259 -2.91 -15.02 -23.24
N TYR A 260 -3.22 -15.95 -22.36
CA TYR A 260 -2.48 -16.09 -21.08
C TYR A 260 -1.07 -16.65 -21.26
N HIS A 261 -0.81 -17.45 -22.26
CA HIS A 261 0.54 -17.91 -22.61
C HIS A 261 1.36 -16.73 -23.15
N ILE A 262 0.82 -15.96 -24.09
CA ILE A 262 1.45 -14.76 -24.64
C ILE A 262 1.75 -13.78 -23.51
N LEU A 263 0.76 -13.49 -22.68
CA LEU A 263 0.91 -12.58 -21.55
C LEU A 263 1.98 -13.06 -20.56
N ARG A 264 1.97 -14.34 -20.21
CA ARG A 264 2.98 -14.94 -19.32
C ARG A 264 4.38 -14.78 -19.90
N MET A 265 4.59 -15.06 -21.19
CA MET A 265 5.87 -14.86 -21.86
C MET A 265 6.34 -13.40 -21.77
N MET A 266 5.46 -12.44 -22.05
CA MET A 266 5.77 -11.00 -21.96
C MET A 266 6.14 -10.58 -20.54
N LEU A 267 5.39 -11.05 -19.53
CA LEU A 267 5.64 -10.72 -18.13
C LEU A 267 6.94 -11.33 -17.62
N THR A 268 7.25 -12.58 -18.03
CA THR A 268 8.51 -13.24 -17.71
C THR A 268 9.70 -12.50 -18.35
N ALA A 269 9.59 -12.12 -19.61
CA ALA A 269 10.62 -11.33 -20.30
C ALA A 269 10.84 -9.96 -19.62
N SER A 270 9.78 -9.38 -19.05
CA SER A 270 9.85 -8.13 -18.29
C SER A 270 10.33 -8.31 -16.84
N LYS A 271 10.82 -9.50 -16.47
CA LYS A 271 11.33 -9.85 -15.12
C LYS A 271 10.33 -9.53 -13.98
N ARG A 272 9.02 -9.64 -14.24
CA ARG A 272 8.02 -9.47 -13.20
C ARG A 272 7.89 -10.73 -12.34
N SER A 273 7.80 -10.56 -11.03
CA SER A 273 7.58 -11.66 -10.08
C SER A 273 6.19 -12.26 -10.18
N ASN A 274 5.15 -11.43 -10.41
CA ASN A 274 3.78 -11.92 -10.62
C ASN A 274 3.47 -12.09 -12.11
N VAL A 275 3.69 -13.31 -12.61
CA VAL A 275 3.35 -13.73 -13.98
C VAL A 275 2.03 -14.50 -14.07
N ASN A 276 1.39 -14.85 -12.93
CA ASN A 276 0.14 -15.56 -12.87
C ASN A 276 -1.04 -14.59 -13.08
N ALA A 277 -1.78 -14.76 -14.18
CA ALA A 277 -2.91 -13.91 -14.52
C ALA A 277 -4.11 -14.03 -13.56
N HIS A 278 -4.18 -15.13 -12.82
CA HIS A 278 -5.31 -15.48 -11.93
C HIS A 278 -4.94 -15.41 -10.44
N ARG A 279 -3.74 -14.95 -10.11
CA ARG A 279 -3.29 -14.83 -8.73
C ARG A 279 -4.25 -13.92 -7.95
N ASN A 280 -4.65 -14.37 -6.79
CA ASN A 280 -5.56 -13.69 -5.89
C ASN A 280 -4.92 -13.56 -4.50
N TYR A 281 -5.02 -12.42 -3.86
CA TYR A 281 -4.51 -12.16 -2.52
C TYR A 281 -5.69 -12.12 -1.54
N SER A 282 -5.66 -12.99 -0.54
CA SER A 282 -6.74 -13.12 0.43
C SER A 282 -6.55 -12.18 1.61
N SER A 283 -7.55 -11.35 1.88
CA SER A 283 -7.64 -10.54 3.10
C SER A 283 -8.48 -11.23 4.19
N LYS A 284 -8.74 -12.54 4.04
CA LYS A 284 -9.62 -13.30 4.96
C LYS A 284 -9.19 -13.17 6.40
N LYS A 285 -7.90 -13.27 6.71
CA LYS A 285 -7.36 -13.15 8.06
C LYS A 285 -7.73 -11.80 8.70
N LEU A 286 -7.66 -10.71 7.94
CA LEU A 286 -8.04 -9.38 8.42
C LEU A 286 -9.56 -9.26 8.60
N PHE A 287 -10.36 -9.85 7.71
CA PHE A 287 -11.82 -9.88 7.82
C PHE A 287 -12.29 -10.73 9.00
N ASP A 288 -11.63 -11.85 9.29
CA ASP A 288 -11.94 -12.72 10.44
C ASP A 288 -11.75 -12.00 11.79
N LEU A 289 -10.91 -10.93 11.85
CA LEU A 289 -10.78 -10.04 13.00
C LEU A 289 -11.90 -9.00 13.11
N GLY A 290 -12.84 -8.97 12.16
CA GLY A 290 -13.94 -8.01 12.13
C GLY A 290 -13.66 -6.73 11.31
N PHE A 291 -12.54 -6.64 10.62
CA PHE A 291 -12.28 -5.53 9.71
C PHE A 291 -13.32 -5.48 8.59
N LYS A 292 -13.80 -4.27 8.28
CA LYS A 292 -14.70 -4.02 7.14
C LYS A 292 -14.08 -2.95 6.23
N LYS A 293 -14.13 -3.20 4.93
CA LYS A 293 -13.70 -2.21 3.95
C LYS A 293 -14.53 -0.93 4.06
N SER A 294 -13.89 0.21 3.96
CA SER A 294 -14.54 1.52 4.03
C SER A 294 -15.25 1.90 2.73
N ILE A 295 -14.80 1.35 1.62
CA ILE A 295 -15.36 1.60 0.30
C ILE A 295 -15.27 0.37 -0.59
N GLN A 296 -16.21 0.21 -1.53
CA GLN A 296 -16.18 -0.83 -2.55
C GLN A 296 -15.21 -0.46 -3.68
N PHE A 297 -14.69 -1.47 -4.39
CA PHE A 297 -13.72 -1.30 -5.46
C PHE A 297 -14.20 -0.36 -6.58
N ASN A 298 -15.42 -0.54 -7.06
CA ASN A 298 -16.01 0.29 -8.10
C ASN A 298 -16.10 1.77 -7.73
N GLU A 299 -16.46 2.07 -6.47
CA GLU A 299 -16.47 3.44 -5.93
C GLU A 299 -15.05 4.02 -5.86
N GLY A 300 -14.06 3.21 -5.46
CA GLY A 300 -12.65 3.61 -5.47
C GLY A 300 -12.17 3.98 -6.87
N VAL A 301 -12.51 3.16 -7.89
CA VAL A 301 -12.18 3.45 -9.29
C VAL A 301 -12.87 4.74 -9.77
N ARG A 302 -14.12 4.97 -9.39
CA ARG A 302 -14.86 6.21 -9.71
C ARG A 302 -14.19 7.45 -9.10
N ARG A 303 -13.80 7.39 -7.83
CA ARG A 303 -13.09 8.50 -7.13
C ARG A 303 -11.73 8.79 -7.78
N PHE A 304 -10.99 7.73 -8.11
CA PHE A 304 -9.75 7.88 -8.88
C PHE A 304 -10.00 8.56 -10.21
N GLY A 305 -11.00 8.12 -10.99
CA GLY A 305 -11.35 8.72 -12.28
C GLY A 305 -11.73 10.21 -12.17
N SER A 306 -12.51 10.58 -11.14
CA SER A 306 -12.85 11.98 -10.87
C SER A 306 -11.63 12.86 -10.58
N TRP A 307 -10.69 12.34 -9.78
CA TRP A 307 -9.43 13.01 -9.50
C TRP A 307 -8.56 13.13 -10.76
N TYR A 308 -8.44 12.04 -11.52
CA TYR A 308 -7.62 11.99 -12.73
C TYR A 308 -8.11 13.00 -13.78
N ASN A 309 -9.41 13.09 -14.04
CA ASN A 309 -9.99 14.09 -14.94
C ASN A 309 -9.66 15.53 -14.50
N LYS A 310 -9.78 15.82 -13.21
CA LYS A 310 -9.41 17.15 -12.69
C LYS A 310 -7.93 17.45 -12.88
N SER A 311 -7.05 16.45 -12.72
CA SER A 311 -5.61 16.63 -12.89
C SER A 311 -5.21 16.93 -14.34
N LEU A 312 -5.97 16.44 -15.33
CA LEU A 312 -5.77 16.75 -16.76
C LEU A 312 -6.16 18.20 -17.12
N LEU A 313 -7.08 18.81 -16.38
CA LEU A 313 -7.51 20.20 -16.62
C LEU A 313 -6.55 21.24 -16.03
N HIS A 314 -5.64 20.80 -15.14
CA HIS A 314 -4.68 21.69 -14.46
C HIS A 314 -3.23 21.52 -14.96
N ASN A 315 -2.98 20.63 -15.93
CA ASN A 315 -1.73 20.48 -16.67
C ASN A 315 -1.87 20.97 -18.11
#